data_b6bfb5b12a9ad9657a6dabd624b4c2b9
#
_entry.id   b6bfb5b12a9ad9657a6dabd624b4c2b9
#
_cell.length_a   1.000
_cell.length_b   1.000
_cell.length_c   1.000
_cell.angle_alpha   90.00
_cell.angle_beta   90.00
_cell.angle_gamma   90.00
#
_symmetry.space_group_name_H-M   'P 1'
#
loop_
_entity.id
_entity.type
_entity.pdbx_description
1 polymer ?
#
loop_
_entity_poly.entity_id
_entity_poly.type
_entity_poly.pdbx_seq_one_letter_code
_entity_poly.pdbx_strand_id
1 'polypeptide(L)'
;MKQTLSKILRVVTTVLMVASICIMLFTVVSVLTFNRTDRQLFGFRAFIVLSDSMSATDFSAGDLVLTRDVDPATLQPGDIIAFTSTNSESYGQVVTHKIRSLTTTASGDPGFITYGTTTDTDDEAVVSYTDVLGKYSSRLPGVGRFFNFLKTTPGYILCIFVPFALLILSQSVETVRIFRRYKREQMEELQQEKAQLAEERRHAGGAASPSRPVGHEGRRPVPYPR
;
A
#
# COMPACT_ATOMS: atom_id res chain seq x y z
N MET A 1 0.14 -5.49 -34.19
CA MET A 1 -0.59 -4.57 -33.31
C MET A 1 -1.13 -5.24 -32.04
N LYS A 2 -1.88 -6.36 -32.08
CA LYS A 2 -2.42 -7.07 -30.88
C LYS A 2 -1.33 -7.59 -29.92
N GLN A 3 -0.20 -8.09 -30.40
CA GLN A 3 0.88 -8.61 -29.57
C GLN A 3 1.64 -7.49 -28.82
N THR A 4 1.83 -6.34 -29.47
CA THR A 4 2.49 -5.19 -28.84
C THR A 4 1.62 -4.62 -27.73
N LEU A 5 0.31 -4.49 -27.99
CA LEU A 5 -0.65 -4.02 -27.00
C LEU A 5 -0.72 -4.96 -25.76
N SER A 6 -0.67 -6.28 -25.96
CA SER A 6 -0.67 -7.24 -24.85
C SER A 6 0.62 -7.18 -24.02
N LYS A 7 1.78 -6.93 -24.65
CA LYS A 7 3.06 -6.72 -23.94
C LYS A 7 3.03 -5.44 -23.13
N ILE A 8 2.57 -4.33 -23.72
CA ILE A 8 2.43 -3.05 -23.01
C ILE A 8 1.49 -3.21 -21.81
N LEU A 9 0.32 -3.82 -22.00
CA LEU A 9 -0.64 -4.03 -20.91
C LEU A 9 -0.03 -4.87 -19.78
N ARG A 10 0.73 -5.91 -20.09
CA ARG A 10 1.41 -6.74 -19.07
C ARG A 10 2.44 -5.93 -18.29
N VAL A 11 3.27 -5.14 -18.97
CA VAL A 11 4.26 -4.27 -18.32
C VAL A 11 3.55 -3.26 -17.39
N VAL A 12 2.50 -2.59 -17.87
CA VAL A 12 1.72 -1.65 -17.07
C VAL A 12 1.12 -2.33 -15.83
N THR A 13 0.52 -3.51 -15.99
CA THR A 13 -0.05 -4.27 -14.86
C THR A 13 1.03 -4.66 -13.84
N THR A 14 2.20 -5.11 -14.30
CA THR A 14 3.32 -5.46 -13.41
C THR A 14 3.85 -4.23 -12.66
N VAL A 15 4.00 -3.10 -13.34
CA VAL A 15 4.44 -1.83 -12.71
C VAL A 15 3.43 -1.38 -11.65
N LEU A 16 2.14 -1.40 -11.96
CA LEU A 16 1.07 -1.06 -11.02
C LEU A 16 1.07 -2.01 -9.80
N MET A 17 1.29 -3.30 -10.03
CA MET A 17 1.38 -4.30 -8.96
C MET A 17 2.56 -4.00 -8.03
N VAL A 18 3.75 -3.78 -8.58
CA VAL A 18 4.95 -3.46 -7.77
C VAL A 18 4.75 -2.16 -7.01
N ALA A 19 4.23 -1.11 -7.67
CA ALA A 19 3.93 0.16 -7.02
C ALA A 19 2.94 0.00 -5.86
N SER A 20 1.88 -0.79 -6.05
CA SER A 20 0.89 -1.08 -5.00
C SER A 20 1.50 -1.78 -3.79
N ILE A 21 2.36 -2.77 -4.01
CA ILE A 21 3.08 -3.47 -2.93
C ILE A 21 4.00 -2.48 -2.19
N CYS A 22 4.75 -1.65 -2.92
CA CYS A 22 5.63 -0.65 -2.32
C CYS A 22 4.85 0.36 -1.46
N ILE A 23 3.71 0.86 -1.95
CA ILE A 23 2.84 1.79 -1.21
C ILE A 23 2.30 1.12 0.06
N MET A 24 1.85 -0.13 -0.05
CA MET A 24 1.33 -0.88 1.11
C MET A 24 2.42 -1.10 2.16
N LEU A 25 3.62 -1.56 1.77
CA LEU A 25 4.74 -1.76 2.69
C LEU A 25 5.18 -0.44 3.32
N PHE A 26 5.29 0.62 2.51
CA PHE A 26 5.62 1.96 2.99
C PHE A 26 4.61 2.46 4.03
N THR A 27 3.31 2.27 3.78
CA THR A 27 2.24 2.68 4.71
C THR A 27 2.34 1.90 6.02
N VAL A 28 2.52 0.58 5.97
CA VAL A 28 2.66 -0.26 7.17
C VAL A 28 3.89 0.15 7.98
N VAL A 29 5.04 0.28 7.33
CA VAL A 29 6.28 0.70 7.99
C VAL A 29 6.12 2.10 8.60
N SER A 30 5.52 3.05 7.87
CA SER A 30 5.28 4.40 8.34
C SER A 30 4.41 4.43 9.59
N VAL A 31 3.28 3.74 9.58
CA VAL A 31 2.37 3.68 10.74
C VAL A 31 3.04 3.04 11.96
N LEU A 32 3.81 1.98 11.75
CA LEU A 32 4.53 1.30 12.83
C LEU A 32 5.70 2.13 13.39
N THR A 33 6.35 2.94 12.55
CA THR A 33 7.54 3.71 12.93
C THR A 33 7.19 5.04 13.57
N PHE A 34 6.26 5.81 13.00
CA PHE A 34 5.92 7.16 13.48
C PHE A 34 4.97 7.21 14.67
N ASN A 35 4.56 6.06 15.21
CA ASN A 35 3.67 6.01 16.38
C ASN A 35 4.42 5.87 17.72
N ARG A 36 5.76 5.86 17.72
CA ARG A 36 6.57 5.67 18.91
C ARG A 36 7.62 6.78 19.03
N THR A 37 7.59 7.48 20.15
CA THR A 37 8.53 8.55 20.54
C THR A 37 9.97 8.07 20.79
N ASP A 38 10.13 6.77 21.01
CA ASP A 38 11.40 6.12 21.37
C ASP A 38 12.25 5.66 20.17
N ARG A 39 11.74 5.79 18.94
CA ARG A 39 12.47 5.30 17.76
C ARG A 39 13.28 6.39 17.08
N GLN A 40 14.57 6.12 16.99
CA GLN A 40 15.52 6.87 16.17
C GLN A 40 15.72 6.16 14.82
N LEU A 41 15.66 6.92 13.76
CA LEU A 41 16.03 6.44 12.42
C LEU A 41 17.28 7.20 11.97
N PHE A 42 18.40 6.51 11.81
CA PHE A 42 19.68 7.09 11.42
C PHE A 42 20.15 8.25 12.35
N GLY A 43 19.87 8.16 13.65
CA GLY A 43 20.23 9.19 14.62
C GLY A 43 19.29 10.41 14.67
N PHE A 44 18.16 10.33 13.97
CA PHE A 44 17.12 11.35 14.01
C PHE A 44 15.82 10.79 14.59
N ARG A 45 15.09 11.63 15.33
CA ARG A 45 13.68 11.43 15.65
C ARG A 45 12.84 12.34 14.77
N ALA A 46 11.69 11.85 14.33
CA ALA A 46 10.79 12.59 13.46
C ALA A 46 9.44 12.81 14.16
N PHE A 47 9.00 14.06 14.22
CA PHE A 47 7.74 14.47 14.85
C PHE A 47 6.88 15.23 13.87
N ILE A 48 5.57 14.93 13.86
CA ILE A 48 4.61 15.69 13.07
C ILE A 48 4.14 16.88 13.88
N VAL A 49 4.28 18.07 13.31
CA VAL A 49 3.82 19.32 13.92
C VAL A 49 2.30 19.36 13.88
N LEU A 50 1.66 19.49 15.04
CA LEU A 50 0.22 19.49 15.18
C LEU A 50 -0.40 20.89 15.31
N SER A 51 0.40 21.89 15.70
CA SER A 51 -0.05 23.27 15.92
C SER A 51 0.81 24.29 15.18
N ASP A 52 0.30 25.51 15.05
CA ASP A 52 1.01 26.62 14.41
C ASP A 52 1.79 27.49 15.41
N SER A 53 2.09 26.97 16.60
CA SER A 53 2.80 27.71 17.65
C SER A 53 4.19 28.22 17.23
N MET A 54 4.82 27.58 16.23
CA MET A 54 6.13 27.94 15.69
C MET A 54 6.07 28.55 14.28
N SER A 55 4.87 28.83 13.76
CA SER A 55 4.70 29.21 12.35
C SER A 55 5.18 30.62 12.00
N ALA A 56 5.41 31.47 12.99
CA ALA A 56 5.91 32.83 12.74
C ALA A 56 7.33 32.85 12.17
N THR A 57 8.21 31.92 12.56
CA THR A 57 9.63 31.94 12.15
C THR A 57 10.17 30.62 11.62
N ASP A 58 9.61 29.48 12.03
CA ASP A 58 10.30 28.20 11.83
C ASP A 58 9.49 27.16 11.01
N PHE A 59 8.42 26.61 11.55
CA PHE A 59 7.61 25.55 10.89
C PHE A 59 6.16 25.65 11.29
N SER A 60 5.29 25.05 10.47
CA SER A 60 3.83 25.14 10.62
C SER A 60 3.20 23.77 10.85
N ALA A 61 1.93 23.77 11.26
CA ALA A 61 1.13 22.55 11.38
C ALA A 61 1.14 21.75 10.09
N GLY A 62 1.39 20.44 10.22
CA GLY A 62 1.51 19.52 9.10
C GLY A 62 2.89 19.37 8.50
N ASP A 63 3.89 20.06 9.03
CA ASP A 63 5.29 19.78 8.72
C ASP A 63 5.80 18.56 9.50
N LEU A 64 6.84 17.91 9.00
CA LEU A 64 7.58 16.89 9.72
C LEU A 64 8.91 17.49 10.19
N VAL A 65 9.10 17.56 11.50
CA VAL A 65 10.32 18.05 12.14
C VAL A 65 11.25 16.89 12.44
N LEU A 66 12.52 17.05 12.09
CA LEU A 66 13.60 16.13 12.42
C LEU A 66 14.45 16.72 13.56
N THR A 67 14.64 15.94 14.60
CA THR A 67 15.49 16.28 15.75
C THR A 67 16.64 15.30 15.89
N ARG A 68 17.75 15.77 16.43
CA ARG A 68 18.91 14.95 16.81
C ARG A 68 19.02 14.86 18.32
N ASP A 69 19.52 13.74 18.79
CA ASP A 69 19.92 13.62 20.19
C ASP A 69 20.99 14.67 20.52
N VAL A 70 20.89 15.24 21.69
CA VAL A 70 21.77 16.26 22.19
C VAL A 70 21.88 16.10 23.70
N ASP A 71 23.07 16.44 24.25
CA ASP A 71 23.19 16.64 25.69
C ASP A 71 22.47 17.94 26.07
N PRO A 72 21.39 17.87 26.90
CA PRO A 72 20.63 19.06 27.30
C PRO A 72 21.50 20.17 27.93
N ALA A 73 22.62 19.83 28.60
CA ALA A 73 23.51 20.78 29.19
C ALA A 73 24.23 21.69 28.16
N THR A 74 24.25 21.31 26.88
CA THR A 74 24.86 22.08 25.79
C THR A 74 23.90 23.03 25.09
N LEU A 75 22.60 22.95 25.41
CA LEU A 75 21.56 23.75 24.77
C LEU A 75 21.60 25.19 25.28
N GLN A 76 21.28 26.13 24.39
CA GLN A 76 21.33 27.57 24.63
C GLN A 76 20.02 28.26 24.30
N PRO A 77 19.77 29.47 24.86
CA PRO A 77 18.64 30.29 24.42
C PRO A 77 18.66 30.51 22.91
N GLY A 78 17.50 30.39 22.28
CA GLY A 78 17.33 30.42 20.83
C GLY A 78 17.37 29.06 20.14
N ASP A 79 17.84 28.00 20.78
CA ASP A 79 17.72 26.63 20.26
C ASP A 79 16.27 26.17 20.27
N ILE A 80 15.91 25.38 19.28
CA ILE A 80 14.59 24.75 19.23
C ILE A 80 14.73 23.28 19.64
N ILE A 81 13.91 22.85 20.58
CA ILE A 81 13.93 21.51 21.16
C ILE A 81 12.58 20.83 21.03
N ALA A 82 12.58 19.52 20.81
CA ALA A 82 11.43 18.68 21.03
C ALA A 82 11.50 18.08 22.43
N PHE A 83 10.41 18.11 23.16
CA PHE A 83 10.33 17.61 24.52
C PHE A 83 8.96 17.02 24.82
N THR A 84 8.87 16.18 25.86
CA THR A 84 7.60 15.68 26.37
C THR A 84 6.99 16.73 27.29
N SER A 85 5.81 17.22 26.96
CA SER A 85 5.13 18.26 27.72
C SER A 85 4.60 17.71 29.06
N THR A 86 4.84 18.48 30.13
CA THR A 86 4.25 18.28 31.46
C THR A 86 3.10 19.24 31.74
N ASN A 87 2.76 20.13 30.82
CA ASN A 87 1.63 21.05 30.92
C ASN A 87 0.31 20.28 30.90
N SER A 88 -0.67 20.72 31.70
CA SER A 88 -1.99 20.07 31.83
C SER A 88 -2.75 19.92 30.50
N GLU A 89 -2.64 20.90 29.59
CA GLU A 89 -3.32 20.88 28.29
C GLU A 89 -2.69 19.93 27.26
N SER A 90 -1.40 19.67 27.38
CA SER A 90 -0.63 18.86 26.43
C SER A 90 0.18 17.76 27.09
N TYR A 91 -0.26 17.31 28.28
CA TYR A 91 0.47 16.31 29.07
C TYR A 91 0.81 15.04 28.29
N GLY A 92 2.10 14.69 28.28
CA GLY A 92 2.62 13.50 27.58
C GLY A 92 2.72 13.65 26.07
N GLN A 93 2.31 14.79 25.52
CA GLN A 93 2.49 15.07 24.07
C GLN A 93 3.90 15.59 23.79
N VAL A 94 4.37 15.34 22.58
CA VAL A 94 5.62 15.94 22.10
C VAL A 94 5.34 17.34 21.60
N VAL A 95 5.98 18.33 22.24
CA VAL A 95 5.96 19.75 21.87
C VAL A 95 7.32 20.12 21.30
N THR A 96 7.32 21.04 20.34
CA THR A 96 8.57 21.57 19.76
C THR A 96 8.54 23.08 19.85
N HIS A 97 9.31 23.63 20.77
CA HIS A 97 9.36 25.05 21.07
C HIS A 97 10.81 25.58 21.17
N LYS A 98 10.94 26.89 21.20
CA LYS A 98 12.25 27.58 21.28
C LYS A 98 12.59 27.85 22.73
N ILE A 99 13.85 27.66 23.09
CA ILE A 99 14.36 27.97 24.43
C ILE A 99 14.46 29.49 24.57
N ARG A 100 13.82 30.05 25.60
CA ARG A 100 13.94 31.45 25.96
C ARG A 100 15.11 31.66 26.92
N SER A 101 15.17 30.87 27.98
CA SER A 101 16.21 30.97 29.01
C SER A 101 16.41 29.64 29.73
N LEU A 102 17.57 29.52 30.38
CA LEU A 102 17.84 28.44 31.30
C LEU A 102 17.23 28.77 32.65
N THR A 103 16.77 27.77 33.37
CA THR A 103 16.16 27.89 34.70
C THR A 103 16.32 26.61 35.49
N THR A 104 15.71 26.54 36.66
CA THR A 104 15.60 25.32 37.47
C THR A 104 14.13 24.96 37.66
N THR A 105 13.83 23.66 37.71
CA THR A 105 12.50 23.14 38.04
C THR A 105 12.16 23.39 39.52
N ALA A 106 10.93 23.15 39.92
CA ALA A 106 10.50 23.24 41.32
C ALA A 106 11.25 22.27 42.23
N SER A 107 11.81 21.17 41.69
CA SER A 107 12.66 20.21 42.42
C SER A 107 14.12 20.65 42.50
N GLY A 108 14.51 21.74 41.85
CA GLY A 108 15.91 22.26 41.83
C GLY A 108 16.74 21.67 40.69
N ASP A 109 16.19 20.84 39.83
CA ASP A 109 16.86 20.27 38.66
C ASP A 109 16.98 21.30 37.53
N PRO A 110 18.03 21.23 36.69
CA PRO A 110 18.17 22.14 35.57
C PRO A 110 17.06 21.97 34.54
N GLY A 111 16.61 23.07 33.95
CA GLY A 111 15.52 23.08 32.97
C GLY A 111 15.53 24.31 32.08
N PHE A 112 14.54 24.40 31.23
CA PHE A 112 14.36 25.47 30.26
C PHE A 112 12.97 26.10 30.38
N ILE A 113 12.94 27.44 30.23
CA ILE A 113 11.73 28.15 29.85
C ILE A 113 11.67 28.14 28.32
N THR A 114 10.57 27.64 27.75
CA THR A 114 10.34 27.55 26.31
C THR A 114 9.16 28.43 25.89
N TYR A 115 9.07 28.73 24.58
CA TYR A 115 7.98 29.53 24.03
C TYR A 115 7.71 29.19 22.57
N GLY A 116 6.44 29.38 22.15
CA GLY A 116 6.05 29.32 20.75
C GLY A 116 6.27 30.68 20.08
N THR A 117 6.84 30.66 18.87
CA THR A 117 7.23 31.90 18.15
C THR A 117 6.02 32.69 17.63
N THR A 118 4.84 32.08 17.55
CA THR A 118 3.61 32.75 17.05
C THR A 118 3.02 33.69 18.08
N THR A 119 2.97 33.27 19.34
CA THR A 119 2.42 34.08 20.44
C THR A 119 3.47 34.87 21.21
N ASP A 120 4.73 34.44 21.11
CA ASP A 120 5.86 34.92 21.88
C ASP A 120 5.63 34.90 23.41
N THR A 121 4.75 33.97 23.85
CA THR A 121 4.41 33.79 25.27
C THR A 121 5.15 32.57 25.80
N ASP A 122 5.71 32.69 27.02
CA ASP A 122 6.39 31.60 27.69
C ASP A 122 5.43 30.47 28.05
N ASP A 123 5.91 29.23 27.92
CA ASP A 123 5.18 28.05 28.34
C ASP A 123 5.05 28.04 29.89
N GLU A 124 3.89 27.63 30.40
CA GLU A 124 3.61 27.60 31.84
C GLU A 124 4.52 26.61 32.60
N ALA A 125 4.84 25.48 31.95
CA ALA A 125 5.65 24.45 32.56
C ALA A 125 7.13 24.55 32.16
N VAL A 126 7.99 24.45 33.15
CA VAL A 126 9.45 24.37 32.93
C VAL A 126 9.78 23.00 32.36
N VAL A 127 10.51 22.96 31.24
CA VAL A 127 10.98 21.72 30.61
C VAL A 127 12.23 21.23 31.33
N SER A 128 12.14 20.08 31.98
CA SER A 128 13.29 19.41 32.59
C SER A 128 14.26 18.86 31.54
N TYR A 129 15.53 18.77 31.85
CA TYR A 129 16.52 18.11 30.98
C TYR A 129 16.13 16.68 30.60
N THR A 130 15.46 15.94 31.51
CA THR A 130 15.00 14.58 31.30
C THR A 130 13.85 14.48 30.30
N ASP A 131 13.11 15.57 30.08
CA ASP A 131 11.99 15.62 29.16
C ASP A 131 12.40 15.95 27.73
N VAL A 132 13.66 16.40 27.53
CA VAL A 132 14.19 16.75 26.21
C VAL A 132 14.39 15.51 25.37
N LEU A 133 13.75 15.49 24.20
CA LEU A 133 13.85 14.41 23.22
C LEU A 133 14.93 14.68 22.17
N GLY A 134 15.29 15.94 21.94
CA GLY A 134 16.35 16.31 21.00
C GLY A 134 16.27 17.74 20.52
N LYS A 135 17.34 18.19 19.86
CA LYS A 135 17.44 19.50 19.23
C LYS A 135 16.95 19.45 17.80
N TYR A 136 16.18 20.46 17.39
CA TYR A 136 15.75 20.64 16.00
C TYR A 136 16.95 20.66 15.04
N SER A 137 16.82 19.96 13.94
CA SER A 137 17.85 19.89 12.90
C SER A 137 17.32 20.40 11.56
N SER A 138 16.14 19.96 11.15
CA SER A 138 15.54 20.35 9.87
C SER A 138 14.05 20.06 9.85
N ARG A 139 13.34 20.62 8.86
CA ARG A 139 11.93 20.31 8.59
C ARG A 139 11.72 19.81 7.17
N LEU A 140 10.69 19.02 7.00
CA LEU A 140 10.15 18.60 5.70
C LEU A 140 8.73 19.18 5.57
N PRO A 141 8.56 20.27 4.78
CA PRO A 141 7.28 20.97 4.68
C PRO A 141 6.17 20.07 4.14
N GLY A 142 5.03 20.05 4.81
CA GLY A 142 3.83 19.33 4.38
C GLY A 142 3.87 17.81 4.46
N VAL A 143 5.02 17.20 4.72
CA VAL A 143 5.19 15.74 4.81
C VAL A 143 4.39 15.18 5.98
N GLY A 144 4.30 15.90 7.10
CA GLY A 144 3.49 15.49 8.24
C GLY A 144 2.01 15.38 7.92
N ARG A 145 1.46 16.22 7.02
CA ARG A 145 0.06 16.10 6.54
C ARG A 145 -0.19 14.78 5.84
N PHE A 146 0.76 14.33 5.02
CA PHE A 146 0.67 13.04 4.36
C PHE A 146 0.64 11.90 5.38
N PHE A 147 1.54 11.90 6.37
CA PHE A 147 1.53 10.89 7.42
C PHE A 147 0.28 10.94 8.30
N ASN A 148 -0.22 12.15 8.62
CA ASN A 148 -1.50 12.30 9.32
C ASN A 148 -2.66 11.74 8.50
N PHE A 149 -2.70 12.01 7.19
CA PHE A 149 -3.70 11.42 6.30
C PHE A 149 -3.65 9.89 6.32
N LEU A 150 -2.46 9.28 6.29
CA LEU A 150 -2.30 7.82 6.37
C LEU A 150 -2.89 7.22 7.64
N LYS A 151 -2.96 7.97 8.74
CA LYS A 151 -3.58 7.53 10.01
C LYS A 151 -5.10 7.66 10.04
N THR A 152 -5.69 8.33 9.07
CA THR A 152 -7.15 8.47 8.98
C THR A 152 -7.81 7.26 8.33
N THR A 153 -9.10 7.02 8.62
CA THR A 153 -9.88 5.95 7.97
C THR A 153 -9.85 6.04 6.44
N PRO A 154 -10.07 7.22 5.80
CA PRO A 154 -9.91 7.36 4.35
C PRO A 154 -8.49 7.04 3.86
N GLY A 155 -7.46 7.42 4.62
CA GLY A 155 -6.07 7.14 4.30
C GLY A 155 -5.78 5.64 4.27
N TYR A 156 -6.24 4.88 5.27
CA TYR A 156 -6.13 3.42 5.28
C TYR A 156 -6.85 2.79 4.08
N ILE A 157 -8.07 3.22 3.80
CA ILE A 157 -8.83 2.69 2.66
C ILE A 157 -8.09 2.97 1.35
N LEU A 158 -7.64 4.19 1.14
CA LEU A 158 -6.99 4.57 -0.11
C LEU A 158 -5.61 3.90 -0.28
N CYS A 159 -4.80 3.88 0.77
CA CYS A 159 -3.41 3.44 0.67
C CYS A 159 -3.20 1.95 0.89
N ILE A 160 -4.15 1.25 1.52
CA ILE A 160 -4.07 -0.20 1.76
C ILE A 160 -5.12 -0.94 0.94
N PHE A 161 -6.40 -0.59 1.09
CA PHE A 161 -7.49 -1.37 0.46
C PHE A 161 -7.52 -1.22 -1.06
N VAL A 162 -7.33 0.00 -1.60
CA VAL A 162 -7.36 0.22 -3.06
C VAL A 162 -6.22 -0.52 -3.78
N PRO A 163 -4.94 -0.42 -3.36
CA PRO A 163 -3.86 -1.21 -3.94
C PRO A 163 -4.11 -2.72 -3.84
N PHE A 164 -4.62 -3.20 -2.70
CA PHE A 164 -4.94 -4.60 -2.50
C PHE A 164 -6.06 -5.09 -3.42
N ALA A 165 -7.13 -4.29 -3.58
CA ALA A 165 -8.21 -4.58 -4.51
C ALA A 165 -7.73 -4.63 -5.97
N LEU A 166 -6.85 -3.68 -6.37
CA LEU A 166 -6.23 -3.68 -7.69
C LEU A 166 -5.37 -4.92 -7.93
N LEU A 167 -4.65 -5.41 -6.92
CA LEU A 167 -3.90 -6.67 -6.99
C LEU A 167 -4.84 -7.85 -7.26
N ILE A 168 -5.91 -7.99 -6.48
CA ILE A 168 -6.88 -9.06 -6.65
C ILE A 168 -7.52 -9.01 -8.05
N LEU A 169 -7.94 -7.82 -8.49
CA LEU A 169 -8.54 -7.64 -9.82
C LEU A 169 -7.57 -8.01 -10.94
N SER A 170 -6.30 -7.60 -10.84
CA SER A 170 -5.29 -7.92 -11.85
C SER A 170 -5.02 -9.43 -11.94
N GLN A 171 -4.90 -10.11 -10.80
CA GLN A 171 -4.73 -11.56 -10.72
C GLN A 171 -5.96 -12.30 -11.25
N SER A 172 -7.16 -11.83 -10.92
CA SER A 172 -8.42 -12.43 -11.41
C SER A 172 -8.52 -12.36 -12.93
N VAL A 173 -8.16 -11.23 -13.53
CA VAL A 173 -8.15 -11.06 -15.00
C VAL A 173 -7.15 -12.02 -15.67
N GLU A 174 -5.95 -12.17 -15.11
CA GLU A 174 -4.97 -13.14 -15.65
C GLU A 174 -5.46 -14.58 -15.53
N THR A 175 -5.99 -14.97 -14.38
CA THR A 175 -6.54 -16.31 -14.15
C THR A 175 -7.66 -16.63 -15.15
N VAL A 176 -8.60 -15.71 -15.37
CA VAL A 176 -9.68 -15.89 -16.36
C VAL A 176 -9.12 -16.00 -17.78
N ARG A 177 -8.08 -15.26 -18.14
CA ARG A 177 -7.43 -15.35 -19.46
C ARG A 177 -6.78 -16.72 -19.68
N ILE A 178 -6.04 -17.22 -18.69
CA ILE A 178 -5.40 -18.53 -18.73
C ILE A 178 -6.47 -19.63 -18.84
N PHE A 179 -7.53 -19.56 -18.02
CA PHE A 179 -8.61 -20.53 -18.05
C PHE A 179 -9.34 -20.57 -19.41
N ARG A 180 -9.61 -19.38 -20.00
CA ARG A 180 -10.23 -19.29 -21.34
C ARG A 180 -9.32 -19.89 -22.42
N ARG A 181 -7.99 -19.69 -22.30
CA ARG A 181 -7.03 -20.25 -23.23
C ARG A 181 -6.98 -21.76 -23.13
N TYR A 182 -6.88 -22.30 -21.92
CA TYR A 182 -6.89 -23.73 -21.65
C TYR A 182 -8.17 -24.42 -22.16
N LYS A 183 -9.33 -23.80 -21.91
CA LYS A 183 -10.60 -24.31 -22.41
C LYS A 183 -10.69 -24.30 -23.95
N ARG A 184 -10.06 -23.33 -24.60
CA ARG A 184 -10.00 -23.27 -26.07
C ARG A 184 -9.10 -24.37 -26.63
N GLU A 185 -7.94 -24.59 -26.07
CA GLU A 185 -7.01 -25.67 -26.44
C GLU A 185 -7.67 -27.04 -26.31
N GLN A 186 -8.35 -27.30 -25.20
CA GLN A 186 -9.11 -28.56 -25.03
C GLN A 186 -10.23 -28.75 -26.07
N MET A 187 -10.94 -27.69 -26.43
CA MET A 187 -11.97 -27.74 -27.45
C MET A 187 -11.40 -28.03 -28.85
N GLU A 188 -10.24 -27.48 -29.17
CA GLU A 188 -9.51 -27.70 -30.42
C GLU A 188 -9.02 -29.15 -30.50
N GLU A 189 -8.44 -29.69 -29.41
CA GLU A 189 -8.04 -31.11 -29.33
C GLU A 189 -9.23 -32.07 -29.52
N LEU A 190 -10.35 -31.83 -28.84
CA LEU A 190 -11.58 -32.59 -28.98
C LEU A 190 -12.18 -32.54 -30.41
N GLN A 191 -12.05 -31.39 -31.08
CA GLN A 191 -12.49 -31.26 -32.47
C GLN A 191 -11.58 -32.03 -33.44
N GLN A 192 -10.27 -32.00 -33.20
CA GLN A 192 -9.30 -32.77 -34.00
C GLN A 192 -9.50 -34.27 -33.83
N GLU A 193 -9.71 -34.76 -32.61
CA GLU A 193 -9.99 -36.16 -32.32
C GLU A 193 -11.30 -36.63 -33.01
N LYS A 194 -12.35 -35.80 -32.94
CA LYS A 194 -13.61 -36.11 -33.64
C LYS A 194 -13.45 -36.11 -35.17
N ALA A 195 -12.62 -35.23 -35.71
CA ALA A 195 -12.36 -35.19 -37.14
C ALA A 195 -11.58 -36.44 -37.61
N GLN A 196 -10.57 -36.88 -36.84
CA GLN A 196 -9.81 -38.09 -37.10
C GLN A 196 -10.70 -39.34 -37.06
N LEU A 197 -11.53 -39.45 -36.02
CA LEU A 197 -12.50 -40.56 -35.91
C LEU A 197 -13.53 -40.55 -37.04
N ALA A 198 -13.92 -39.38 -37.54
CA ALA A 198 -14.84 -39.29 -38.68
C ALA A 198 -14.17 -39.70 -39.99
N GLU A 199 -12.89 -39.40 -40.20
CA GLU A 199 -12.09 -39.84 -41.35
C GLU A 199 -11.88 -41.38 -41.31
N GLU A 200 -11.49 -41.93 -40.16
CA GLU A 200 -11.34 -43.38 -39.99
C GLU A 200 -12.64 -44.13 -40.30
N ARG A 201 -13.76 -43.61 -39.83
CA ARG A 201 -15.08 -44.18 -40.17
C ARG A 201 -15.40 -44.11 -41.66
N ARG A 202 -15.01 -43.04 -42.35
CA ARG A 202 -15.17 -42.91 -43.81
C ARG A 202 -14.32 -43.94 -44.56
N HIS A 203 -13.07 -44.12 -44.12
CA HIS A 203 -12.18 -45.12 -44.73
C HIS A 203 -12.63 -46.53 -44.48
N ALA A 204 -13.10 -46.86 -43.26
CA ALA A 204 -13.65 -48.17 -42.92
C ALA A 204 -14.98 -48.45 -43.63
N GLY A 205 -15.83 -47.45 -43.81
CA GLY A 205 -17.12 -47.58 -44.54
C GLY A 205 -16.97 -47.65 -46.08
N GLY A 206 -15.87 -47.10 -46.65
CA GLY A 206 -15.58 -47.19 -48.07
C GLY A 206 -14.98 -48.52 -48.52
N ALA A 207 -14.52 -49.36 -47.60
CA ALA A 207 -14.01 -50.71 -47.89
C ALA A 207 -15.10 -51.80 -47.93
N ALA A 208 -16.33 -51.50 -47.50
CA ALA A 208 -17.50 -52.37 -47.64
C ALA A 208 -18.12 -52.09 -49.00
N SER A 209 -17.64 -52.78 -50.05
CA SER A 209 -18.26 -52.89 -51.40
C SER A 209 -19.69 -53.41 -51.25
N PRO A 210 -20.70 -52.87 -51.97
CA PRO A 210 -22.03 -53.42 -51.91
C PRO A 210 -22.03 -54.81 -52.56
N SER A 211 -22.24 -55.84 -51.75
CA SER A 211 -22.53 -57.17 -52.21
C SER A 211 -23.79 -57.13 -53.12
N ARG A 212 -23.58 -57.52 -54.37
CA ARG A 212 -24.60 -57.71 -55.43
C ARG A 212 -25.90 -58.32 -54.85
N PRO A 213 -27.10 -57.81 -55.20
CA PRO A 213 -28.30 -58.43 -54.78
C PRO A 213 -28.46 -59.79 -55.56
N VAL A 214 -28.47 -60.84 -54.85
CA VAL A 214 -28.84 -62.16 -55.36
C VAL A 214 -30.32 -62.13 -55.76
N GLY A 215 -30.62 -62.36 -57.09
CA GLY A 215 -31.94 -62.38 -57.61
C GLY A 215 -32.76 -63.49 -56.96
N HIS A 216 -33.82 -63.15 -56.31
CA HIS A 216 -34.87 -64.09 -55.91
C HIS A 216 -35.86 -64.25 -57.04
N GLU A 217 -35.72 -65.38 -57.74
CA GLU A 217 -36.61 -65.97 -58.68
C GLU A 217 -37.93 -66.31 -58.02
N GLY A 218 -39.05 -66.11 -58.77
CA GLY A 218 -40.44 -66.06 -58.39
C GLY A 218 -40.97 -67.20 -57.51
N ARG A 219 -41.75 -66.85 -56.53
CA ARG A 219 -42.80 -67.69 -55.98
C ARG A 219 -44.19 -67.03 -56.13
N ARG A 220 -45.10 -67.70 -56.85
CA ARG A 220 -46.53 -67.35 -57.07
C ARG A 220 -47.27 -67.24 -55.72
N PRO A 221 -48.30 -66.43 -55.63
CA PRO A 221 -49.13 -66.35 -54.42
C PRO A 221 -50.11 -67.51 -54.37
N VAL A 222 -50.28 -68.12 -53.21
CA VAL A 222 -51.31 -69.12 -52.88
C VAL A 222 -52.53 -68.38 -52.33
N PRO A 223 -53.78 -68.69 -52.82
CA PRO A 223 -54.98 -68.01 -52.36
C PRO A 223 -55.45 -68.56 -51.00
N TYR A 224 -55.93 -67.68 -50.14
CA TYR A 224 -56.59 -67.98 -48.88
C TYR A 224 -58.04 -68.50 -49.16
N PRO A 225 -58.52 -69.56 -48.49
CA PRO A 225 -59.92 -69.82 -48.35
C PRO A 225 -60.51 -69.15 -47.10
N ARG A 226 -61.79 -68.81 -47.22
CA ARG A 226 -62.75 -68.14 -46.34
C ARG A 226 -62.68 -68.50 -44.87
#